data_f15b7ae4aee52b25f9d6fcb7677152a2
#
_entry.id   f15b7ae4aee52b25f9d6fcb7677152a2
#
_cell.length_a   1.000
_cell.length_b   1.000
_cell.length_c   1.000
_cell.angle_alpha   90.00
_cell.angle_beta   90.00
_cell.angle_gamma   90.00
#
_symmetry.space_group_name_H-M   'P 1'
#
loop_
_entity.id
_entity.type
_entity.pdbx_description
1 polymer ?
#
loop_
_entity_poly.entity_id
_entity_poly.type
_entity_poly.pdbx_seq_one_letter_code
_entity_poly.pdbx_strand_id
1 'polypeptide(L)'
;MASSQDYLDYALDLLREVDGVTYIKMMGEFIFKRYGAIFGGLYDNRFLVKKTANNAKYEMKEAIPYPGAKPMYLVDTEDSELIREIVLDSLPNKKS
;
A
#
# COMPACT_ATOMS: atom_id res chain seq x y z
N MET A 1 -9.86 -10.83 -8.95
CA MET A 1 -9.60 -10.14 -10.20
C MET A 1 -8.30 -9.38 -10.12
N ALA A 2 -7.67 -9.18 -11.26
CA ALA A 2 -6.39 -8.50 -11.29
C ALA A 2 -6.59 -6.99 -11.24
N SER A 3 -5.58 -6.29 -10.74
CA SER A 3 -5.56 -4.84 -10.78
C SER A 3 -5.16 -4.36 -12.16
N SER A 4 -5.76 -3.27 -12.63
CA SER A 4 -5.52 -2.76 -13.96
C SER A 4 -4.28 -1.86 -13.98
N GLN A 5 -3.70 -1.72 -15.18
CA GLN A 5 -2.58 -0.80 -15.38
C GLN A 5 -3.00 0.64 -15.08
N ASP A 6 -4.23 1.00 -15.43
CA ASP A 6 -4.71 2.35 -15.16
C ASP A 6 -4.76 2.62 -13.68
N TYR A 7 -5.16 1.62 -12.90
CA TYR A 7 -5.20 1.82 -11.44
C TYR A 7 -3.80 1.89 -10.86
N LEU A 8 -2.85 1.14 -11.43
CA LEU A 8 -1.46 1.26 -11.02
C LEU A 8 -0.95 2.67 -11.27
N ASP A 9 -1.23 3.23 -12.43
CA ASP A 9 -0.78 4.58 -12.75
C ASP A 9 -1.38 5.59 -11.78
N TYR A 10 -2.66 5.41 -11.45
CA TYR A 10 -3.33 6.26 -10.48
C TYR A 10 -2.67 6.17 -9.09
N ALA A 11 -2.39 4.94 -8.66
CA ALA A 11 -1.78 4.74 -7.34
C ALA A 11 -0.37 5.30 -7.29
N LEU A 12 0.39 5.16 -8.37
CA LEU A 12 1.74 5.72 -8.40
C LEU A 12 1.70 7.24 -8.32
N ASP A 13 0.68 7.86 -8.91
CA ASP A 13 0.53 9.30 -8.76
C ASP A 13 0.22 9.68 -7.32
N LEU A 14 -0.61 8.89 -6.64
CA LEU A 14 -0.88 9.13 -5.22
C LEU A 14 0.39 8.99 -4.38
N LEU A 15 1.33 8.18 -4.84
CA LEU A 15 2.59 7.92 -4.12
C LEU A 15 3.71 8.89 -4.52
N ARG A 16 3.39 9.95 -5.25
CA ARG A 16 4.42 10.82 -5.81
C ARG A 16 5.26 11.53 -4.75
N GLU A 17 4.73 11.67 -3.52
CA GLU A 17 5.47 12.28 -2.44
C GLU A 17 6.35 11.29 -1.68
N VAL A 18 6.32 10.02 -2.06
CA VAL A 18 7.10 8.97 -1.39
C VAL A 18 8.28 8.64 -2.28
N ASP A 19 9.49 8.84 -1.77
CA ASP A 19 10.69 8.50 -2.52
C ASP A 19 10.97 7.00 -2.40
N GLY A 20 11.68 6.47 -3.40
CA GLY A 20 12.16 5.10 -3.34
C GLY A 20 11.11 4.03 -3.63
N VAL A 21 9.96 4.42 -4.18
CA VAL A 21 8.87 3.46 -4.46
C VAL A 21 9.18 2.69 -5.72
N THR A 22 9.09 1.36 -5.61
CA THR A 22 9.14 0.46 -6.75
C THR A 22 7.99 -0.53 -6.60
N TYR A 23 7.76 -1.31 -7.65
CA TYR A 23 6.73 -2.31 -7.56
C TYR A 23 7.13 -3.53 -8.37
N ILE A 24 6.51 -4.67 -8.05
CA ILE A 24 6.61 -5.86 -8.87
C ILE A 24 5.20 -6.34 -9.17
N LYS A 25 5.02 -6.89 -10.35
CA LYS A 25 3.75 -7.49 -10.73
C LYS A 25 3.80 -8.97 -10.38
N MET A 26 2.78 -9.44 -9.69
CA MET A 26 2.76 -10.81 -9.24
C MET A 26 1.33 -11.32 -9.30
N MET A 27 1.08 -12.31 -10.17
CA MET A 27 -0.23 -12.97 -10.29
C MET A 27 -1.34 -11.96 -10.54
N GLY A 28 -1.04 -10.94 -11.38
CA GLY A 28 -2.04 -9.94 -11.73
C GLY A 28 -2.17 -8.81 -10.75
N GLU A 29 -1.47 -8.86 -9.62
CA GLU A 29 -1.50 -7.80 -8.64
C GLU A 29 -0.16 -7.09 -8.61
N PHE A 30 -0.10 -5.95 -7.90
CA PHE A 30 1.13 -5.18 -7.81
C PHE A 30 1.53 -5.06 -6.35
N ILE A 31 2.78 -5.36 -6.06
CA ILE A 31 3.33 -5.27 -4.70
C ILE A 31 4.23 -4.05 -4.67
N PHE A 32 3.98 -3.14 -3.73
CA PHE A 32 4.75 -1.91 -3.60
C PHE A 32 5.84 -2.06 -2.57
N LYS A 33 7.02 -1.53 -2.91
CA LYS A 33 8.17 -1.50 -2.01
C LYS A 33 8.71 -0.09 -1.93
N ARG A 34 9.31 0.25 -0.81
CA ARG A 34 10.08 1.47 -0.65
C ARG A 34 11.49 1.07 -0.26
N TYR A 35 12.45 1.37 -1.13
CA TYR A 35 13.84 0.94 -0.94
C TYR A 35 13.91 -0.53 -0.57
N GLY A 36 13.15 -1.34 -1.27
CA GLY A 36 13.16 -2.80 -1.08
C GLY A 36 12.27 -3.32 0.02
N ALA A 37 11.69 -2.47 0.86
CA ALA A 37 10.81 -2.91 1.95
C ALA A 37 9.36 -2.85 1.48
N ILE A 38 8.66 -3.98 1.56
CA ILE A 38 7.26 -4.06 1.13
C ILE A 38 6.39 -3.32 2.12
N PHE A 39 5.53 -2.42 1.62
CA PHE A 39 4.58 -1.73 2.50
C PHE A 39 3.13 -1.97 2.13
N GLY A 40 2.86 -2.51 0.96
CA GLY A 40 1.49 -2.76 0.56
C GLY A 40 1.42 -3.15 -0.89
N GLY A 41 0.30 -2.87 -1.52
CA GLY A 41 0.14 -3.20 -2.92
C GLY A 41 -1.25 -2.88 -3.42
N LEU A 42 -1.49 -3.25 -4.66
CA LEU A 42 -2.81 -3.14 -5.28
C LEU A 42 -3.39 -4.54 -5.43
N TYR A 43 -4.56 -4.73 -4.87
CA TYR A 43 -5.25 -6.01 -4.87
C TYR A 43 -6.68 -5.78 -5.34
N ASP A 44 -7.01 -6.26 -6.53
CA ASP A 44 -8.35 -6.11 -7.08
C ASP A 44 -8.76 -4.63 -7.13
N ASN A 45 -7.83 -3.80 -7.66
CA ASN A 45 -8.01 -2.34 -7.76
C ASN A 45 -8.29 -1.67 -6.43
N ARG A 46 -7.68 -2.19 -5.36
CA ARG A 46 -7.73 -1.56 -4.04
C ARG A 46 -6.30 -1.34 -3.57
N PHE A 47 -6.02 -0.13 -3.08
CA PHE A 47 -4.70 0.20 -2.55
C PHE A 47 -4.69 -0.18 -1.07
N LEU A 48 -3.97 -1.21 -0.73
CA LEU A 48 -3.90 -1.72 0.64
C LEU A 48 -2.48 -1.59 1.16
N VAL A 49 -2.36 -1.31 2.46
CA VAL A 49 -1.05 -1.26 3.12
C VAL A 49 -1.05 -2.25 4.27
N LYS A 50 0.14 -2.69 4.64
CA LYS A 50 0.29 -3.61 5.76
C LYS A 50 -0.15 -2.95 7.05
N LYS A 51 -0.73 -3.74 7.93
CA LYS A 51 -1.10 -3.25 9.26
C LYS A 51 0.14 -3.24 10.14
N THR A 52 0.40 -2.10 10.75
CA THR A 52 1.51 -1.97 11.70
C THR A 52 1.00 -1.26 12.93
N ALA A 53 1.79 -1.29 14.00
CA ALA A 53 1.43 -0.54 15.20
C ALA A 53 1.41 0.95 14.92
N ASN A 54 2.21 1.42 13.98
CA ASN A 54 2.35 2.85 13.72
C ASN A 54 1.25 3.40 12.84
N ASN A 55 0.56 2.57 12.05
CA ASN A 55 -0.46 3.10 11.15
C ASN A 55 -1.88 2.86 11.65
N ALA A 56 -2.04 2.23 12.80
CA ALA A 56 -3.37 2.01 13.36
C ALA A 56 -4.06 3.32 13.70
N LYS A 57 -3.29 4.37 13.99
CA LYS A 57 -3.85 5.68 14.38
C LYS A 57 -4.66 6.35 13.28
N TYR A 58 -4.48 5.93 12.03
CA TYR A 58 -5.23 6.52 10.92
C TYR A 58 -6.65 5.97 10.81
N GLU A 59 -6.96 4.92 11.56
CA GLU A 59 -8.32 4.36 11.62
C GLU A 59 -8.85 3.96 10.25
N MET A 60 -7.98 3.41 9.43
CA MET A 60 -8.37 2.97 8.09
C MET A 60 -9.19 1.69 8.18
N LYS A 61 -10.05 1.48 7.19
CA LYS A 61 -10.83 0.25 7.12
C LYS A 61 -9.92 -0.92 6.79
N GLU A 62 -10.27 -2.08 7.32
CA GLU A 62 -9.57 -3.31 6.98
C GLU A 62 -10.17 -3.93 5.75
N ALA A 63 -9.34 -4.59 4.97
CA ALA A 63 -9.77 -5.32 3.79
C ALA A 63 -8.89 -6.53 3.63
N ILE A 64 -9.47 -7.60 3.10
CA ILE A 64 -8.74 -8.83 2.84
C ILE A 64 -8.21 -8.74 1.41
N PRO A 65 -6.89 -8.81 1.20
CA PRO A 65 -6.35 -8.65 -0.16
C PRO A 65 -6.74 -9.80 -1.09
N TYR A 66 -6.85 -11.01 -0.56
CA TYR A 66 -7.29 -12.16 -1.32
C TYR A 66 -7.76 -13.22 -0.32
N PRO A 67 -8.57 -14.18 -0.76
CA PRO A 67 -9.12 -15.17 0.17
C PRO A 67 -8.02 -15.89 0.93
N GLY A 68 -8.18 -15.98 2.24
CA GLY A 68 -7.23 -16.66 3.10
C GLY A 68 -6.09 -15.79 3.61
N ALA A 69 -5.98 -14.56 3.14
CA ALA A 69 -4.91 -13.67 3.58
C ALA A 69 -5.31 -12.94 4.84
N LYS A 70 -4.31 -12.41 5.53
CA LYS A 70 -4.55 -11.56 6.69
C LYS A 70 -5.08 -10.20 6.25
N PRO A 71 -5.87 -9.54 7.09
CA PRO A 71 -6.38 -8.21 6.74
C PRO A 71 -5.25 -7.20 6.55
N MET A 72 -5.49 -6.25 5.67
CA MET A 72 -4.64 -5.08 5.47
C MET A 72 -5.52 -3.86 5.61
N TYR A 73 -4.90 -2.67 5.59
CA TYR A 73 -5.66 -1.42 5.67
C TYR A 73 -5.89 -0.86 4.28
N LEU A 74 -7.12 -0.37 4.06
CA LEU A 74 -7.49 0.24 2.79
C LEU A 74 -7.15 1.73 2.81
N VAL A 75 -6.37 2.17 1.82
CA VAL A 75 -6.05 3.58 1.65
C VAL A 75 -7.08 4.15 0.68
N ASP A 76 -7.97 5.00 1.19
CA ASP A 76 -9.03 5.56 0.36
C ASP A 76 -8.98 7.09 0.31
N THR A 77 -7.89 7.70 0.72
CA THR A 77 -7.69 9.13 0.61
C THR A 77 -6.93 9.45 -0.67
N GLU A 78 -7.12 10.67 -1.18
CA GLU A 78 -6.34 11.15 -2.31
C GLU A 78 -5.33 12.21 -1.91
N ASP A 79 -5.17 12.45 -0.62
CA ASP A 79 -4.21 13.41 -0.10
C ASP A 79 -2.81 12.78 -0.14
N SER A 80 -1.99 13.21 -1.08
CA SER A 80 -0.68 12.58 -1.29
C SER A 80 0.25 12.77 -0.09
N GLU A 81 0.10 13.87 0.65
CA GLU A 81 0.93 14.07 1.84
C GLU A 81 0.52 13.12 2.95
N LEU A 82 -0.78 12.92 3.13
CA LEU A 82 -1.26 11.95 4.11
C LEU A 82 -0.85 10.54 3.69
N ILE A 83 -0.93 10.23 2.40
CA ILE A 83 -0.52 8.92 1.92
C ILE A 83 0.96 8.70 2.22
N ARG A 84 1.79 9.74 2.06
CA ARG A 84 3.20 9.62 2.40
C ARG A 84 3.37 9.23 3.86
N GLU A 85 2.64 9.86 4.76
CA GLU A 85 2.73 9.52 6.18
C GLU A 85 2.26 8.10 6.44
N ILE A 86 1.16 7.70 5.80
CA ILE A 86 0.64 6.35 5.97
C ILE A 86 1.66 5.32 5.50
N VAL A 87 2.29 5.57 4.35
CA VAL A 87 3.27 4.62 3.81
C VAL A 87 4.47 4.50 4.74
N LEU A 88 4.98 5.63 5.23
CA LEU A 88 6.12 5.59 6.14
C LEU A 88 5.79 4.82 7.41
N ASP A 89 4.57 4.97 7.90
CA ASP A 89 4.13 4.26 9.10
C ASP A 89 3.74 2.81 8.81
N SER A 90 3.61 2.44 7.53
CA SER A 90 3.28 1.08 7.12
C SER A 90 4.51 0.24 6.83
N LEU A 91 5.70 0.85 6.88
CA LEU A 91 6.93 0.12 6.68
C LEU A 91 7.27 -0.70 7.91
N PRO A 92 8.01 -1.80 7.74
CA PRO A 92 8.43 -2.57 8.90
C PRO A 92 9.18 -1.70 9.88
N ASN A 93 8.92 -1.91 11.17
CA ASN A 93 9.63 -1.17 12.19
C ASN A 93 11.10 -1.56 12.14
N LYS A 94 11.95 -0.60 11.78
CA LYS A 94 13.34 -0.87 11.63
C LYS A 94 13.97 -0.93 13.02
N LYS A 95 14.15 -2.09 13.50
CA LYS A 95 14.75 -2.27 14.79
C LYS A 95 16.24 -2.06 14.67
N SER A 96 16.69 -1.08 15.29
CA SER A 96 18.11 -0.79 15.19
C SER A 96 18.89 -1.40 16.32
#